data_f99b67f98d302d69528ca234f7f4d029
#
_entry.id   f99b67f98d302d69528ca234f7f4d029
#
_cell.length_a   1.000
_cell.length_b   1.000
_cell.length_c   1.000
_cell.angle_alpha   90.00
_cell.angle_beta   90.00
_cell.angle_gamma   90.00
#
_symmetry.space_group_name_H-M   'P 1'
#
loop_
_entity.id
_entity.type
_entity.pdbx_description
1 polymer ?
#
loop_
_entity_poly.entity_id
_entity_poly.type
_entity_poly.pdbx_seq_one_letter_code
_entity_poly.pdbx_strand_id
1 'polypeptide(L)' 'MVDAILGTRIRERRRRAGITQSNLAKKIGISASYLNLIEGNKRRIAGPMLVKIADALDAEVEELDGASERRQS' A
#
# COMPACT_ATOMS: atom_id res chain seq x y z
N MET A 1 -1.98 -15.02 4.33
CA MET A 1 -1.68 -15.13 2.90
C MET A 1 -1.82 -13.81 2.18
N VAL A 2 -2.96 -13.14 2.40
CA VAL A 2 -3.18 -11.83 1.77
C VAL A 2 -2.10 -10.82 2.19
N ASP A 3 -1.67 -10.89 3.43
CA ASP A 3 -0.66 -9.98 3.96
C ASP A 3 0.67 -10.07 3.23
N ALA A 4 0.99 -11.24 2.70
CA ALA A 4 2.29 -11.46 2.07
C ALA A 4 2.44 -10.68 0.75
N ILE A 5 1.34 -10.26 0.14
CA ILE A 5 1.40 -9.53 -1.13
C ILE A 5 0.91 -8.10 -1.01
N LEU A 6 0.43 -7.70 0.16
CA LEU A 6 -0.08 -6.35 0.35
C LEU A 6 0.98 -5.29 0.06
N GLY A 7 2.17 -5.46 0.63
CA GLY A 7 3.26 -4.53 0.41
C GLY A 7 3.65 -4.44 -1.05
N THR A 8 3.67 -5.56 -1.73
CA THR A 8 4.00 -5.61 -3.15
C THR A 8 2.97 -4.83 -3.97
N ARG A 9 1.69 -4.97 -3.65
CA ARG A 9 0.63 -4.25 -4.35
C ARG A 9 0.73 -2.75 -4.10
N ILE A 10 1.07 -2.36 -2.87
CA ILE A 10 1.27 -0.94 -2.55
C ILE A 10 2.40 -0.37 -3.39
N ARG A 11 3.52 -1.09 -3.46
CA ARG A 11 4.68 -0.65 -4.25
C ARG A 11 4.33 -0.50 -5.72
N GLU A 12 3.67 -1.49 -6.29
CA GLU A 12 3.30 -1.47 -7.70
C GLU A 12 2.36 -0.31 -8.01
N ARG A 13 1.36 -0.11 -7.15
CA ARG A 13 0.41 0.97 -7.35
C ARG A 13 1.09 2.32 -7.23
N ARG A 14 2.03 2.44 -6.28
CA ARG A 14 2.81 3.66 -6.10
C ARG A 14 3.62 3.97 -7.35
N ARG A 15 4.28 2.96 -7.90
CA ARG A 15 5.10 3.15 -9.10
C ARG A 15 4.25 3.54 -10.30
N ARG A 16 3.09 2.95 -10.44
CA ARG A 16 2.15 3.33 -11.51
C ARG A 16 1.72 4.78 -11.39
N ALA A 17 1.55 5.24 -10.16
CA ALA A 17 1.15 6.62 -9.93
C ALA A 17 2.30 7.60 -10.12
N GLY A 18 3.52 7.11 -10.31
CA GLY A 18 4.69 7.96 -10.47
C GLY A 18 5.12 8.65 -9.20
N ILE A 19 4.78 8.09 -8.04
CA ILE A 19 5.09 8.69 -6.75
C ILE A 19 6.29 7.99 -6.14
N THR A 20 7.26 8.76 -5.66
CA THR A 20 8.42 8.19 -4.99
C THR A 20 8.03 7.67 -3.61
N GLN A 21 8.83 6.75 -3.07
CA GLN A 21 8.59 6.23 -1.73
C GLN A 21 8.62 7.34 -0.70
N SER A 22 9.56 8.29 -0.83
CA SER A 22 9.64 9.43 0.08
C SER A 22 8.40 10.29 0.04
N ASN A 23 7.89 10.56 -1.15
CA ASN A 23 6.70 11.39 -1.29
C ASN A 23 5.47 10.71 -0.72
N LEU A 24 5.31 9.41 -0.95
CA LEU A 24 4.19 8.70 -0.38
C LEU A 24 4.29 8.69 1.16
N ALA A 25 5.47 8.43 1.69
CA ALA A 25 5.68 8.41 3.13
C ALA A 25 5.28 9.76 3.75
N LYS A 26 5.66 10.86 3.12
CA LYS A 26 5.28 12.19 3.58
C LYS A 26 3.77 12.37 3.58
N LYS A 27 3.12 11.93 2.53
CA LYS A 27 1.67 12.09 2.42
C LYS A 27 0.91 11.37 3.54
N ILE A 28 1.42 10.24 3.97
CA ILE A 28 0.72 9.45 4.99
C ILE A 28 1.32 9.61 6.38
N GLY A 29 2.36 10.44 6.51
CA GLY A 29 2.90 10.81 7.82
C GLY A 29 3.81 9.77 8.45
N ILE A 30 4.55 9.01 7.65
CA ILE A 30 5.51 8.03 8.16
C ILE A 30 6.87 8.26 7.51
N SER A 31 7.89 7.59 8.03
CA SER A 31 9.21 7.68 7.43
C SER A 31 9.30 6.82 6.16
N ALA A 32 10.21 7.20 5.27
CA ALA A 32 10.45 6.39 4.07
C ALA A 32 10.97 5.01 4.43
N SER A 33 11.77 4.92 5.50
CA SER A 33 12.29 3.63 5.97
C SER A 33 11.16 2.70 6.41
N TYR A 34 10.18 3.25 7.13
CA TYR A 34 9.05 2.45 7.56
C TYR A 34 8.20 2.00 6.36
N LEU A 35 7.97 2.90 5.41
CA LEU A 35 7.24 2.54 4.21
C LEU A 35 7.97 1.45 3.43
N ASN A 36 9.31 1.52 3.39
CA ASN A 36 10.09 0.49 2.72
C ASN A 36 9.85 -0.89 3.35
N LEU A 37 9.75 -0.94 4.67
CA LEU A 37 9.45 -2.21 5.36
C LEU A 37 8.04 -2.70 5.04
N ILE A 38 7.10 -1.79 4.95
CA ILE A 38 5.72 -2.13 4.57
C ILE A 38 5.69 -2.71 3.16
N GLU A 39 6.33 -2.04 2.21
CA GLU A 39 6.35 -2.47 0.81
C GLU A 39 7.09 -3.78 0.64
N GLY A 40 8.05 -4.05 1.52
CA GLY A 40 8.79 -5.31 1.50
C GLY A 40 8.10 -6.44 2.23
N ASN A 41 6.89 -6.23 2.72
CA ASN A 41 6.11 -7.21 3.47
C ASN A 41 6.78 -7.62 4.79
N LYS A 42 7.58 -6.72 5.35
CA LYS A 42 8.27 -6.96 6.62
C LYS A 42 7.56 -6.33 7.80
N ARG A 43 6.55 -5.53 7.53
CA ARG A 43 5.73 -4.90 8.57
C ARG A 43 4.28 -4.98 8.15
N ARG A 44 3.42 -5.29 9.12
CA ARG A 44 1.99 -5.27 8.92
C ARG A 44 1.45 -3.88 9.18
N ILE A 45 0.36 -3.54 8.54
CA ILE A 45 -0.30 -2.26 8.77
C ILE A 45 -1.74 -2.52 9.17
N ALA A 46 -2.26 -1.62 10.00
CA ALA A 46 -3.66 -1.68 10.42
C ALA A 46 -4.55 -1.09 9.31
N GLY A 47 -5.84 -1.41 9.39
CA GLY A 47 -6.81 -0.92 8.43
C GLY A 47 -6.77 0.59 8.21
N PRO A 48 -6.71 1.41 9.27
CA PRO A 48 -6.64 2.87 9.08
C PRO A 48 -5.44 3.33 8.27
N MET A 49 -4.28 2.68 8.44
CA MET A 49 -3.10 3.02 7.64
C MET A 49 -3.29 2.61 6.19
N LEU A 50 -3.93 1.46 5.95
CA LEU A 50 -4.22 1.02 4.60
C LEU A 50 -5.13 2.01 3.88
N VAL A 51 -6.12 2.55 4.58
CA VAL A 51 -7.01 3.56 4.01
C VAL A 51 -6.21 4.81 3.63
N LYS A 52 -5.29 5.24 4.50
CA LYS A 52 -4.45 6.41 4.20
C LYS A 52 -3.61 6.19 2.96
N ILE A 53 -3.03 4.99 2.83
CA ILE A 53 -2.21 4.66 1.68
C ILE A 53 -3.06 4.65 0.41
N ALA A 54 -4.22 4.04 0.48
CA ALA A 54 -5.13 3.98 -0.67
C ALA A 54 -5.52 5.39 -1.12
N ASP A 55 -5.89 6.25 -0.17
CA ASP A 55 -6.25 7.64 -0.47
C ASP A 55 -5.09 8.38 -1.13
N ALA A 56 -3.88 8.20 -0.61
CA ALA A 56 -2.71 8.89 -1.14
C ALA A 56 -2.37 8.43 -2.55
N LEU A 57 -2.71 7.20 -2.88
CA LEU A 57 -2.47 6.62 -4.21
C LEU A 57 -3.67 6.74 -5.13
N ASP A 58 -4.75 7.34 -4.65
CA ASP A 58 -5.99 7.44 -5.40
C ASP A 58 -6.47 6.06 -5.86
N ALA A 59 -6.40 5.11 -4.94
CA ALA A 59 -6.75 3.73 -5.20
C ALA A 59 -7.83 3.28 -4.22
N GLU A 60 -8.53 2.22 -4.58
CA GLU A 60 -9.48 1.60 -3.68
C GLU A 60 -8.75 0.64 -2.75
N VAL A 61 -9.22 0.53 -1.51
CA VAL A 61 -8.61 -0.42 -0.56
C VAL A 61 -8.63 -1.82 -1.14
N GLU A 62 -9.70 -2.20 -1.82
CA GLU A 62 -9.84 -3.52 -2.42
C GLU A 62 -8.77 -3.82 -3.47
N GLU A 63 -8.25 -2.80 -4.13
CA GLU A 63 -7.17 -2.98 -5.09
C GLU A 63 -5.88 -3.42 -4.40
N LEU A 64 -5.68 -2.95 -3.18
CA LEU A 64 -4.46 -3.23 -2.44
C LEU A 64 -4.54 -4.54 -1.67
N ASP A 65 -5.70 -4.85 -1.08
CA ASP A 65 -5.83 -6.04 -0.26
C ASP A 65 -6.29 -7.27 -1.05
N GLY A 66 -6.56 -7.12 -2.34
CA GLY A 66 -6.93 -8.23 -3.20
C GLY A 66 -8.40 -8.61 -3.15
N ALA A 67 -9.24 -7.83 -2.46
CA ALA A 67 -10.67 -8.18 -2.35
C ALA A 67 -11.38 -8.17 -3.70
N SER A 68 -10.99 -7.24 -4.58
CA SER A 68 -11.62 -7.16 -5.90
C SER A 68 -11.32 -8.40 -6.74
N GLU A 69 -10.13 -8.98 -6.57
CA GLU A 69 -9.78 -10.21 -7.27
C GLU A 69 -10.59 -11.38 -6.76
N ARG A 70 -10.78 -11.44 -5.43
CA ARG A 70 -11.60 -12.50 -4.83
C ARG A 70 -13.04 -12.42 -5.29
N ARG A 71 -13.55 -11.21 -5.50
CA ARG A 71 -14.94 -11.04 -5.94
C ARG A 71 -15.16 -11.49 -7.36
N GLN A 72 -14.15 -11.45 -8.18
CA GLN A 72 -14.24 -11.84 -9.58
C GLN A 72 -14.24 -13.35 -9.79
N SER A 73 -13.78 -14.07 -8.80
CA SER A 73 -13.79 -15.51 -8.92
C SER A 73 -15.09 -16.09 -8.39
#